data_9638d9e719e9b68fb4ad19e3b8a0952e
#
_entry.id   9638d9e719e9b68fb4ad19e3b8a0952e
#
_cell.length_a   1.000
_cell.length_b   1.000
_cell.length_c   1.000
_cell.angle_alpha   90.00
_cell.angle_beta   90.00
_cell.angle_gamma   90.00
#
_symmetry.space_group_name_H-M   'P 1'
#
loop_
_entity.id
_entity.type
_entity.pdbx_description
1 polymer ?
#
loop_
_entity_poly.entity_id
_entity_poly.type
_entity_poly.pdbx_seq_one_letter_code
_entity_poly.pdbx_strand_id
1 'polypeptide(L)'
;RRFGLGEKLGVDLPGESRGLIPSREWKQATRGEAWQRGETLITGIGQGFVLCTPLQMATMTARLVNGGSAVVPRLVRDPDAAAPNFEALNITPRHMRLVIEGMERVVNGKRGTARAVPRKTDPFRFGGKSGSVQVKRISKAERLAGKIKNEDRPWRDRDHAMFVAYAPMEAPRYAVSVVVEHGGGGSTMAAPIARDILLET
;
A
#
# COMPACT_ATOMS: atom_id res chain seq x y z
N ARG A 1 9.83 6.30 5.85
CA ARG A 1 9.81 5.96 7.27
C ARG A 1 8.72 6.72 8.02
N ARG A 2 8.59 8.06 7.88
CA ARG A 2 7.52 8.84 8.58
C ARG A 2 6.12 8.26 8.44
N PHE A 3 5.81 7.61 7.34
CA PHE A 3 4.54 6.91 7.12
C PHE A 3 4.49 5.49 7.73
N GLY A 4 5.50 5.05 8.50
CA GLY A 4 5.52 3.74 9.15
C GLY A 4 6.13 2.60 8.32
N LEU A 5 6.76 2.92 7.17
CA LEU A 5 7.40 1.91 6.33
C LEU A 5 8.86 1.68 6.75
N GLY A 6 9.30 0.43 6.76
CA GLY A 6 10.67 0.03 7.09
C GLY A 6 11.01 0.03 8.59
N GLU A 7 10.00 0.13 9.46
CA GLU A 7 10.12 0.14 10.92
C GLU A 7 8.99 -0.71 11.53
N LYS A 8 9.19 -1.20 12.74
CA LYS A 8 8.09 -1.79 13.52
C LYS A 8 7.17 -0.67 13.96
N LEU A 9 5.86 -0.89 13.82
CA LEU A 9 4.84 0.08 14.21
C LEU A 9 4.53 0.06 15.71
N GLY A 10 4.99 -0.99 16.40
CA GLY A 10 4.74 -1.18 17.82
C GLY A 10 3.32 -1.68 18.12
N VAL A 11 2.72 -2.43 17.20
CA VAL A 11 1.46 -3.11 17.47
C VAL A 11 1.63 -4.14 18.57
N ASP A 12 0.61 -4.29 19.41
CA ASP A 12 0.55 -5.21 20.54
C ASP A 12 0.39 -6.70 20.11
N LEU A 13 1.18 -7.11 19.11
CA LEU A 13 1.29 -8.47 18.57
C LEU A 13 2.75 -8.91 18.52
N PRO A 14 3.05 -10.16 18.92
CA PRO A 14 4.37 -10.74 18.72
C PRO A 14 4.65 -10.97 17.22
N GLY A 15 5.94 -10.94 16.85
CA GLY A 15 6.38 -11.30 15.49
C GLY A 15 6.21 -10.20 14.44
N GLU A 16 5.96 -8.95 14.83
CA GLU A 16 5.88 -7.84 13.88
C GLU A 16 7.14 -7.73 13.01
N SER A 17 6.95 -7.73 11.68
CA SER A 17 8.04 -7.52 10.73
C SER A 17 8.22 -6.03 10.45
N ARG A 18 9.47 -5.57 10.47
CA ARG A 18 9.81 -4.18 10.13
C ARG A 18 9.74 -3.87 8.63
N GLY A 19 9.60 -4.90 7.76
CA GLY A 19 9.79 -4.70 6.32
C GLY A 19 11.19 -4.17 5.96
N LEU A 20 11.32 -3.57 4.79
CA LEU A 20 12.58 -2.98 4.31
C LEU A 20 12.31 -1.78 3.40
N ILE A 21 12.84 -0.64 3.78
CA ILE A 21 13.04 0.50 2.88
C ILE A 21 14.54 0.60 2.62
N PRO A 22 15.01 0.19 1.43
CA PRO A 22 16.44 0.08 1.15
C PRO A 22 17.11 1.45 1.14
N SER A 23 18.40 1.48 1.52
CA SER A 23 19.27 2.64 1.41
C SER A 23 20.59 2.25 0.76
N ARG A 24 21.43 3.24 0.45
CA ARG A 24 22.78 3.02 -0.08
C ARG A 24 23.63 2.23 0.91
N GLU A 25 23.57 2.63 2.17
CA GLU A 25 24.30 2.01 3.29
C GLU A 25 23.84 0.56 3.49
N TRP A 26 22.52 0.33 3.47
CA TRP A 26 21.96 -1.02 3.56
C TRP A 26 22.46 -1.91 2.43
N LYS A 27 22.43 -1.42 1.18
CA LYS A 27 22.86 -2.21 0.03
C LYS A 27 24.35 -2.54 0.13
N GLN A 28 25.20 -1.57 0.47
CA GLN A 28 26.62 -1.78 0.64
C GLN A 28 26.91 -2.81 1.75
N ALA A 29 26.23 -2.70 2.89
CA ALA A 29 26.42 -3.60 4.03
C ALA A 29 25.92 -5.03 3.77
N THR A 30 24.83 -5.20 3.00
CA THR A 30 24.18 -6.52 2.82
C THR A 30 24.55 -7.22 1.51
N ARG A 31 24.96 -6.47 0.48
CA ARG A 31 25.27 -6.98 -0.86
C ARG A 31 26.72 -6.73 -1.30
N GLY A 32 27.44 -5.86 -0.60
CA GLY A 32 28.78 -5.44 -1.01
C GLY A 32 28.80 -4.61 -2.30
N GLU A 33 27.66 -4.07 -2.71
CA GLU A 33 27.50 -3.38 -3.99
C GLU A 33 27.08 -1.93 -3.82
N ALA A 34 27.57 -1.06 -4.71
CA ALA A 34 27.16 0.33 -4.76
C ALA A 34 25.71 0.47 -5.27
N TRP A 35 25.02 1.52 -4.80
CA TRP A 35 23.68 1.87 -5.25
C TRP A 35 23.68 2.33 -6.70
N GLN A 36 22.80 1.74 -7.53
CA GLN A 36 22.64 2.11 -8.93
C GLN A 36 21.49 3.09 -9.14
N ARG A 37 21.58 3.98 -10.14
CA ARG A 37 20.52 4.94 -10.46
C ARG A 37 19.18 4.30 -10.75
N GLY A 38 19.19 3.15 -11.43
CA GLY A 38 17.98 2.38 -11.73
C GLY A 38 17.25 1.89 -10.48
N GLU A 39 17.97 1.62 -9.38
CA GLU A 39 17.39 1.19 -8.12
C GLU A 39 16.58 2.31 -7.46
N THR A 40 16.98 3.57 -7.62
CA THR A 40 16.18 4.72 -7.17
C THR A 40 14.83 4.78 -7.87
N LEU A 41 14.80 4.56 -9.18
CA LEU A 41 13.56 4.55 -9.97
C LEU A 41 12.67 3.39 -9.56
N ILE A 42 13.24 2.19 -9.43
CA ILE A 42 12.51 0.97 -9.02
C ILE A 42 11.96 1.12 -7.60
N THR A 43 12.77 1.62 -6.66
CA THR A 43 12.35 1.90 -5.28
C THR A 43 11.23 2.94 -5.24
N GLY A 44 11.31 3.97 -6.09
CA GLY A 44 10.31 5.04 -6.18
C GLY A 44 8.92 4.58 -6.60
N ILE A 45 8.81 3.41 -7.24
CA ILE A 45 7.53 2.77 -7.58
C ILE A 45 7.18 1.59 -6.65
N GLY A 46 7.89 1.44 -5.52
CA GLY A 46 7.63 0.39 -4.54
C GLY A 46 8.08 -1.02 -4.96
N GLN A 47 9.05 -1.10 -5.87
CA GLN A 47 9.60 -2.36 -6.38
C GLN A 47 11.06 -2.56 -5.93
N GLY A 48 11.69 -3.63 -6.38
CA GLY A 48 13.08 -3.96 -6.07
C GLY A 48 13.22 -4.54 -4.66
N PHE A 49 13.98 -3.89 -3.81
CA PHE A 49 14.25 -4.35 -2.44
C PHE A 49 13.22 -3.87 -1.41
N VAL A 50 12.19 -3.13 -1.82
CA VAL A 50 11.15 -2.64 -0.90
C VAL A 50 10.31 -3.82 -0.39
N LEU A 51 10.23 -3.95 0.93
CA LEU A 51 9.34 -4.91 1.60
C LEU A 51 8.45 -4.16 2.60
N CYS A 52 7.16 -4.38 2.50
CA CYS A 52 6.17 -3.78 3.39
C CYS A 52 5.18 -4.85 3.87
N THR A 53 4.73 -4.75 5.11
CA THR A 53 3.64 -5.58 5.60
C THR A 53 2.28 -4.96 5.24
N PRO A 54 1.19 -5.74 5.14
CA PRO A 54 -0.16 -5.20 4.98
C PRO A 54 -0.52 -4.18 6.06
N LEU A 55 -0.11 -4.42 7.31
CA LEU A 55 -0.33 -3.48 8.41
C LEU A 55 0.38 -2.14 8.19
N GLN A 56 1.62 -2.16 7.71
CA GLN A 56 2.35 -0.93 7.36
C GLN A 56 1.64 -0.16 6.24
N MET A 57 1.10 -0.85 5.25
CA MET A 57 0.36 -0.22 4.14
C MET A 57 -0.96 0.39 4.61
N ALA A 58 -1.71 -0.27 5.50
CA ALA A 58 -2.91 0.28 6.12
C ALA A 58 -2.58 1.50 6.98
N THR A 59 -1.53 1.41 7.82
CA THR A 59 -1.07 2.52 8.68
C THR A 59 -0.57 3.71 7.85
N MET A 60 0.17 3.46 6.77
CA MET A 60 0.58 4.51 5.83
C MET A 60 -0.63 5.24 5.26
N THR A 61 -1.65 4.49 4.85
CA THR A 61 -2.90 5.05 4.32
C THR A 61 -3.61 5.88 5.37
N ALA A 62 -3.76 5.37 6.61
CA ALA A 62 -4.35 6.10 7.71
C ALA A 62 -3.60 7.42 8.01
N ARG A 63 -2.26 7.39 8.10
CA ARG A 63 -1.42 8.57 8.31
C ARG A 63 -1.51 9.60 7.20
N LEU A 64 -1.79 9.17 5.99
CA LEU A 64 -1.97 10.06 4.85
C LEU A 64 -3.31 10.81 4.92
N VAL A 65 -4.40 10.09 5.26
CA VAL A 65 -5.76 10.64 5.17
C VAL A 65 -6.27 11.29 6.46
N ASN A 66 -5.56 11.10 7.59
CA ASN A 66 -5.90 11.73 8.87
C ASN A 66 -5.28 13.11 9.09
N GLY A 67 -4.75 13.73 8.04
CA GLY A 67 -4.06 15.03 8.13
C GLY A 67 -2.58 14.94 8.50
N GLY A 68 -1.97 13.76 8.46
CA GLY A 68 -0.55 13.56 8.72
C GLY A 68 -0.20 13.36 10.19
N SER A 69 -1.12 12.82 10.99
CA SER A 69 -0.83 12.35 12.34
C SER A 69 -0.19 10.96 12.33
N ALA A 70 0.85 10.75 13.13
CA ALA A 70 1.63 9.51 13.20
C ALA A 70 0.91 8.41 14.00
N VAL A 71 -0.34 8.08 13.63
CA VAL A 71 -1.12 7.05 14.33
C VAL A 71 -0.36 5.73 14.46
N VAL A 72 -0.54 5.06 15.60
CA VAL A 72 0.04 3.75 15.92
C VAL A 72 -1.10 2.75 16.01
N PRO A 73 -1.03 1.62 15.27
CA PRO A 73 -2.06 0.60 15.32
C PRO A 73 -2.06 -0.10 16.69
N ARG A 74 -3.24 -0.44 17.18
CA ARG A 74 -3.46 -1.23 18.41
C ARG A 74 -4.53 -2.27 18.16
N LEU A 75 -4.42 -3.43 18.76
CA LEU A 75 -5.45 -4.47 18.74
C LEU A 75 -6.36 -4.36 19.95
N VAL A 76 -5.76 -4.10 21.13
CA VAL A 76 -6.49 -3.99 22.36
C VAL A 76 -6.87 -2.53 22.59
N ARG A 77 -8.17 -2.29 22.72
CA ARG A 77 -8.69 -1.00 23.16
C ARG A 77 -8.68 -0.93 24.68
N ASP A 78 -7.97 0.05 25.21
CA ASP A 78 -8.07 0.42 26.62
C ASP A 78 -9.13 1.53 26.73
N PRO A 79 -10.30 1.26 27.33
CA PRO A 79 -11.36 2.24 27.46
C PRO A 79 -11.01 3.40 28.39
N ASP A 80 -10.09 3.18 29.33
CA ASP A 80 -9.68 4.16 30.33
C ASP A 80 -8.44 4.96 29.93
N ALA A 81 -7.80 4.58 28.81
CA ALA A 81 -6.65 5.31 28.29
C ALA A 81 -7.06 6.69 27.76
N ALA A 82 -6.29 7.71 28.12
CA ALA A 82 -6.43 9.02 27.51
C ALA A 82 -6.31 8.94 25.98
N ALA A 83 -7.05 9.80 25.27
CA ALA A 83 -6.95 9.87 23.81
C ALA A 83 -5.47 10.07 23.41
N PRO A 84 -4.93 9.22 22.52
CA PRO A 84 -3.52 9.28 22.17
C PRO A 84 -3.23 10.59 21.44
N ASN A 85 -2.20 11.30 21.88
CA ASN A 85 -1.66 12.45 21.17
C ASN A 85 -0.55 11.96 20.21
N PHE A 86 -0.83 11.96 18.93
CA PHE A 86 0.13 11.53 17.92
C PHE A 86 0.91 12.72 17.36
N GLU A 87 2.21 12.54 17.16
CA GLU A 87 3.07 13.53 16.53
C GLU A 87 2.63 13.83 15.09
N ALA A 88 2.85 15.06 14.67
CA ALA A 88 2.63 15.45 13.28
C ALA A 88 3.78 14.93 12.40
N LEU A 89 3.46 14.40 11.23
CA LEU A 89 4.46 13.94 10.25
C LEU A 89 5.25 15.09 9.58
N ASN A 90 4.84 16.34 9.81
CA ASN A 90 5.46 17.53 9.22
C ASN A 90 5.61 17.43 7.69
N ILE A 91 4.53 17.04 7.03
CA ILE A 91 4.43 16.97 5.57
C ILE A 91 3.56 18.12 5.10
N THR A 92 3.98 18.77 4.02
CA THR A 92 3.24 19.86 3.42
C THR A 92 1.82 19.43 3.07
N PRO A 93 0.76 20.10 3.60
CA PRO A 93 -0.64 19.72 3.35
C PRO A 93 -1.00 19.66 1.86
N ARG A 94 -0.40 20.53 1.05
CA ARG A 94 -0.57 20.52 -0.41
C ARG A 94 -0.12 19.19 -1.03
N HIS A 95 1.01 18.63 -0.58
CA HIS A 95 1.51 17.36 -1.10
C HIS A 95 0.59 16.20 -0.72
N MET A 96 0.11 16.18 0.52
CA MET A 96 -0.85 15.16 0.96
C MET A 96 -2.15 15.23 0.14
N ARG A 97 -2.71 16.42 -0.05
CA ARG A 97 -3.91 16.60 -0.89
C ARG A 97 -3.74 16.06 -2.30
N LEU A 98 -2.62 16.34 -2.95
CA LEU A 98 -2.34 15.82 -4.30
C LEU A 98 -2.34 14.28 -4.36
N VAL A 99 -1.79 13.63 -3.33
CA VAL A 99 -1.80 12.16 -3.26
C VAL A 99 -3.22 11.64 -3.01
N ILE A 100 -3.96 12.25 -2.09
CA ILE A 100 -5.36 11.90 -1.79
C ILE A 100 -6.26 12.07 -3.03
N GLU A 101 -6.12 13.19 -3.76
CA GLU A 101 -6.81 13.40 -5.04
C GLU A 101 -6.45 12.32 -6.07
N GLY A 102 -5.18 11.89 -6.10
CA GLY A 102 -4.74 10.78 -6.93
C GLY A 102 -5.44 9.47 -6.56
N MET A 103 -5.55 9.16 -5.27
CA MET A 103 -6.27 7.99 -4.76
C MET A 103 -7.77 8.05 -5.05
N GLU A 104 -8.38 9.23 -4.96
CA GLU A 104 -9.76 9.47 -5.37
C GLU A 104 -9.96 9.14 -6.85
N ARG A 105 -9.09 9.67 -7.72
CA ARG A 105 -9.18 9.47 -9.17
C ARG A 105 -8.99 8.02 -9.59
N VAL A 106 -8.23 7.22 -8.82
CA VAL A 106 -8.06 5.78 -9.08
C VAL A 106 -9.39 5.05 -9.00
N VAL A 107 -10.26 5.43 -8.07
CA VAL A 107 -11.55 4.76 -7.82
C VAL A 107 -12.71 5.45 -8.55
N ASN A 108 -12.78 6.79 -8.49
CA ASN A 108 -13.94 7.56 -8.95
C ASN A 108 -13.70 8.27 -10.28
N GLY A 109 -12.46 8.31 -10.78
CA GLY A 109 -12.13 8.99 -12.02
C GLY A 109 -12.45 8.18 -13.28
N LYS A 110 -12.81 8.85 -14.37
CA LYS A 110 -13.15 8.22 -15.66
C LYS A 110 -12.06 7.26 -16.20
N ARG A 111 -10.79 7.52 -15.88
CA ARG A 111 -9.63 6.69 -16.26
C ARG A 111 -9.01 5.96 -15.08
N GLY A 112 -9.70 5.88 -13.95
CA GLY A 112 -9.22 5.20 -12.75
C GLY A 112 -9.05 3.70 -12.97
N THR A 113 -7.97 3.12 -12.43
CA THR A 113 -7.68 1.69 -12.56
C THR A 113 -8.70 0.82 -11.82
N ALA A 114 -9.35 1.35 -10.79
CA ALA A 114 -10.40 0.68 -10.01
C ALA A 114 -11.80 1.28 -10.22
N ARG A 115 -12.03 2.03 -11.31
CA ARG A 115 -13.31 2.70 -11.59
C ARG A 115 -14.54 1.79 -11.68
N ALA A 116 -14.34 0.51 -11.92
CA ALA A 116 -15.42 -0.48 -12.02
C ALA A 116 -15.82 -1.09 -10.67
N VAL A 117 -15.10 -0.76 -9.59
CA VAL A 117 -15.32 -1.36 -8.27
C VAL A 117 -16.46 -0.70 -7.49
N PRO A 118 -16.60 0.65 -7.45
CA PRO A 118 -17.72 1.29 -6.77
C PRO A 118 -19.05 0.96 -7.44
N ARG A 119 -20.11 0.82 -6.62
CA ARG A 119 -21.48 0.66 -7.10
C ARG A 119 -22.29 1.93 -6.76
N LYS A 120 -23.30 2.22 -7.56
CA LYS A 120 -24.20 3.38 -7.29
C LYS A 120 -24.95 3.28 -5.96
N THR A 121 -25.08 2.05 -5.46
CA THR A 121 -25.75 1.74 -4.18
C THR A 121 -24.83 1.82 -2.98
N ASP A 122 -23.53 2.07 -3.16
CA ASP A 122 -22.59 2.19 -2.04
C ASP A 122 -22.99 3.42 -1.18
N PRO A 123 -23.06 3.27 0.16
CA PRO A 123 -23.54 4.34 1.05
C PRO A 123 -22.52 5.49 1.18
N PHE A 124 -21.30 5.28 0.78
CA PHE A 124 -20.24 6.30 0.78
C PHE A 124 -19.25 6.08 -0.38
N ARG A 125 -18.51 7.13 -0.68
CA ARG A 125 -17.39 7.06 -1.62
C ARG A 125 -16.12 6.69 -0.88
N PHE A 126 -15.23 6.00 -1.58
CA PHE A 126 -13.91 5.64 -1.06
C PHE A 126 -12.80 6.01 -2.05
N GLY A 127 -11.60 6.19 -1.53
CA GLY A 127 -10.38 6.39 -2.31
C GLY A 127 -9.44 5.21 -2.13
N GLY A 128 -8.54 5.00 -3.08
CA GLY A 128 -7.60 3.89 -2.97
C GLY A 128 -6.51 3.85 -4.03
N LYS A 129 -5.63 2.85 -3.93
CA LYS A 129 -4.54 2.63 -4.89
C LYS A 129 -4.29 1.16 -5.10
N SER A 130 -4.29 0.74 -6.37
CA SER A 130 -3.92 -0.62 -6.77
C SER A 130 -2.42 -0.79 -6.84
N GLY A 131 -1.94 -1.98 -6.50
CA GLY A 131 -0.57 -2.44 -6.69
C GLY A 131 -0.56 -3.85 -7.26
N SER A 132 0.46 -4.17 -8.05
CA SER A 132 0.81 -5.55 -8.42
C SER A 132 2.25 -5.76 -8.00
N VAL A 133 2.46 -6.72 -7.10
CA VAL A 133 3.78 -7.02 -6.56
C VAL A 133 4.39 -8.13 -7.38
N GLN A 134 5.47 -7.81 -8.06
CA GLN A 134 6.18 -8.77 -8.90
C GLN A 134 6.91 -9.81 -8.02
N VAL A 135 6.52 -11.08 -8.14
CA VAL A 135 7.13 -12.19 -7.41
C VAL A 135 8.40 -12.66 -8.11
N LYS A 136 8.35 -12.78 -9.43
CA LYS A 136 9.46 -13.27 -10.25
C LYS A 136 10.08 -12.14 -11.09
N ARG A 137 11.41 -12.06 -11.09
CA ARG A 137 12.11 -11.14 -11.99
C ARG A 137 11.92 -11.58 -13.43
N ILE A 138 11.42 -10.67 -14.28
CA ILE A 138 11.31 -10.89 -15.71
C ILE A 138 12.68 -10.69 -16.35
N SER A 139 13.22 -11.72 -16.98
CA SER A 139 14.50 -11.68 -17.70
C SER A 139 14.40 -10.83 -18.99
N LYS A 140 15.56 -10.44 -19.53
CA LYS A 140 15.60 -9.73 -20.82
C LYS A 140 15.04 -10.58 -21.97
N ALA A 141 15.27 -11.89 -21.95
CA ALA A 141 14.75 -12.82 -22.94
C ALA A 141 13.21 -12.91 -22.89
N GLU A 142 12.64 -13.04 -21.69
CA GLU A 142 11.17 -13.04 -21.49
C GLU A 142 10.52 -11.71 -21.93
N ARG A 143 11.20 -10.58 -21.74
CA ARG A 143 10.71 -9.27 -22.25
C ARG A 143 10.71 -9.19 -23.77
N LEU A 144 11.72 -9.76 -24.42
CA LEU A 144 11.81 -9.78 -25.88
C LEU A 144 10.83 -10.77 -26.50
N ALA A 145 10.56 -11.90 -25.83
CA ALA A 145 9.56 -12.88 -26.24
C ALA A 145 8.10 -12.39 -26.08
N GLY A 146 7.90 -11.25 -25.43
CA GLY A 146 6.58 -10.66 -25.22
C GLY A 146 6.04 -10.87 -23.80
N LYS A 147 4.94 -10.19 -23.49
CA LYS A 147 4.30 -10.29 -22.17
C LYS A 147 3.61 -11.65 -22.02
N ILE A 148 4.13 -12.49 -21.12
CA ILE A 148 3.39 -13.64 -20.62
C ILE A 148 2.31 -13.09 -19.67
N LYS A 149 1.05 -13.41 -19.94
CA LYS A 149 -0.05 -13.03 -19.04
C LYS A 149 0.16 -13.68 -17.68
N ASN A 150 -0.27 -13.01 -16.61
CA ASN A 150 -0.10 -13.52 -15.26
C ASN A 150 -0.79 -14.89 -15.05
N GLU A 151 -1.94 -15.09 -15.67
CA GLU A 151 -2.72 -16.33 -15.68
C GLU A 151 -2.02 -17.52 -16.35
N ASP A 152 -1.13 -17.25 -17.32
CA ASP A 152 -0.36 -18.27 -18.05
C ASP A 152 0.90 -18.72 -17.29
N ARG A 153 1.23 -18.03 -16.19
CA ARG A 153 2.38 -18.39 -15.35
C ARG A 153 2.01 -19.48 -14.35
N PRO A 154 2.99 -20.32 -13.94
CA PRO A 154 2.81 -21.18 -12.78
C PRO A 154 2.30 -20.36 -11.59
N TRP A 155 1.37 -20.91 -10.80
CA TRP A 155 0.72 -20.17 -9.72
C TRP A 155 1.72 -19.44 -8.79
N ARG A 156 2.78 -20.13 -8.37
CA ARG A 156 3.83 -19.57 -7.48
C ARG A 156 4.64 -18.41 -8.08
N ASP A 157 4.61 -18.24 -9.41
CA ASP A 157 5.32 -17.17 -10.13
C ASP A 157 4.41 -15.99 -10.46
N ARG A 158 3.11 -16.09 -10.14
CA ARG A 158 2.14 -15.03 -10.37
C ARG A 158 2.35 -13.87 -9.41
N ASP A 159 2.13 -12.67 -9.91
CA ASP A 159 2.23 -11.44 -9.12
C ASP A 159 1.16 -11.41 -8.02
N HIS A 160 1.47 -10.83 -6.86
CA HIS A 160 0.46 -10.58 -5.82
C HIS A 160 -0.37 -9.36 -6.19
N ALA A 161 -1.69 -9.45 -5.96
CA ALA A 161 -2.59 -8.32 -6.09
C ALA A 161 -2.64 -7.54 -4.78
N MET A 162 -2.48 -6.22 -4.85
CA MET A 162 -2.58 -5.35 -3.67
C MET A 162 -3.54 -4.20 -3.91
N PHE A 163 -4.27 -3.82 -2.86
CA PHE A 163 -5.05 -2.60 -2.85
C PHE A 163 -5.05 -1.99 -1.45
N VAL A 164 -4.83 -0.69 -1.38
CA VAL A 164 -5.08 0.10 -0.18
C VAL A 164 -6.26 1.01 -0.43
N ALA A 165 -7.12 1.17 0.58
CA ALA A 165 -8.26 2.05 0.48
C ALA A 165 -8.56 2.74 1.80
N TYR A 166 -9.37 3.80 1.74
CA TYR A 166 -9.89 4.50 2.89
C TYR A 166 -11.31 4.98 2.62
N ALA A 167 -12.11 5.08 3.67
CA ALA A 167 -13.50 5.54 3.61
C ALA A 167 -13.95 6.13 4.95
N PRO A 168 -15.05 6.94 4.95
CA PRO A 168 -15.60 7.69 3.82
C PRO A 168 -14.59 8.69 3.25
N MET A 169 -14.75 9.09 1.99
CA MET A 169 -13.78 9.97 1.34
C MET A 169 -13.75 11.38 1.96
N GLU A 170 -14.92 11.89 2.31
CA GLU A 170 -15.12 13.24 2.86
C GLU A 170 -14.66 13.37 4.32
N ALA A 171 -14.75 12.27 5.09
CA ALA A 171 -14.34 12.21 6.50
C ALA A 171 -13.76 10.82 6.79
N PRO A 172 -12.49 10.55 6.45
CA PRO A 172 -11.88 9.24 6.57
C PRO A 172 -11.90 8.70 8.01
N ARG A 173 -12.50 7.53 8.19
CA ARG A 173 -12.57 6.81 9.46
C ARG A 173 -11.85 5.47 9.42
N TYR A 174 -11.82 4.85 8.26
CA TYR A 174 -11.27 3.51 8.04
C TYR A 174 -10.18 3.53 6.99
N ALA A 175 -9.14 2.74 7.20
CA ALA A 175 -8.11 2.48 6.22
C ALA A 175 -7.89 0.96 6.15
N VAL A 176 -7.81 0.42 4.93
CA VAL A 176 -7.65 -1.01 4.69
C VAL A 176 -6.50 -1.26 3.73
N SER A 177 -5.82 -2.37 3.93
CA SER A 177 -4.85 -2.93 2.99
C SER A 177 -5.19 -4.38 2.73
N VAL A 178 -5.39 -4.73 1.47
CA VAL A 178 -5.70 -6.08 1.01
C VAL A 178 -4.57 -6.60 0.15
N VAL A 179 -4.11 -7.80 0.45
CA VAL A 179 -3.15 -8.56 -0.35
C VAL A 179 -3.79 -9.89 -0.72
N VAL A 180 -3.82 -10.18 -2.01
CA VAL A 180 -4.22 -11.49 -2.53
C VAL A 180 -2.97 -12.12 -3.14
N GLU A 181 -2.44 -13.13 -2.46
CA GLU A 181 -1.24 -13.83 -2.93
C GLU A 181 -1.51 -14.47 -4.29
N HIS A 182 -0.57 -14.21 -5.23
CA HIS A 182 -0.65 -14.71 -6.60
C HIS A 182 -1.91 -14.32 -7.38
N GLY A 183 -2.66 -13.31 -6.87
CA GLY A 183 -3.94 -12.86 -7.44
C GLY A 183 -3.81 -11.97 -8.70
N GLY A 184 -2.61 -11.53 -9.05
CA GLY A 184 -2.36 -10.77 -10.27
C GLY A 184 -2.69 -9.28 -10.15
N GLY A 185 -3.83 -8.85 -10.65
CA GLY A 185 -4.19 -7.43 -10.74
C GLY A 185 -4.82 -6.87 -9.47
N GLY A 186 -4.21 -5.84 -8.86
CA GLY A 186 -4.73 -5.24 -7.64
C GLY A 186 -6.14 -4.64 -7.78
N SER A 187 -6.44 -4.04 -8.94
CA SER A 187 -7.76 -3.44 -9.19
C SER A 187 -8.87 -4.46 -9.45
N THR A 188 -8.52 -5.65 -9.95
CA THR A 188 -9.49 -6.69 -10.27
C THR A 188 -9.73 -7.68 -9.14
N MET A 189 -8.69 -7.96 -8.34
CA MET A 189 -8.75 -8.96 -7.28
C MET A 189 -8.82 -8.35 -5.88
N ALA A 190 -7.95 -7.41 -5.55
CA ALA A 190 -7.86 -6.88 -4.20
C ALA A 190 -8.82 -5.69 -3.94
N ALA A 191 -9.12 -4.88 -4.96
CA ALA A 191 -9.97 -3.71 -4.77
C ALA A 191 -11.44 -4.04 -4.46
N PRO A 192 -12.10 -5.06 -5.07
CA PRO A 192 -13.44 -5.48 -4.67
C PRO A 192 -13.50 -5.92 -3.20
N ILE A 193 -12.51 -6.69 -2.76
CA ILE A 193 -12.42 -7.16 -1.36
C ILE A 193 -12.25 -5.95 -0.42
N ALA A 194 -11.39 -5.01 -0.76
CA ALA A 194 -11.20 -3.79 0.05
C ALA A 194 -12.50 -2.97 0.15
N ARG A 195 -13.26 -2.86 -0.95
CA ARG A 195 -14.58 -2.22 -0.96
C ARG A 195 -15.53 -2.93 -0.02
N ASP A 196 -15.66 -4.26 -0.14
CA ASP A 196 -16.61 -5.03 0.66
C ASP A 196 -16.26 -4.96 2.16
N ILE A 197 -14.99 -5.02 2.54
CA ILE A 197 -14.55 -4.79 3.93
C ILE A 197 -14.99 -3.39 4.42
N LEU A 198 -14.79 -2.34 3.61
CA LEU A 198 -15.17 -0.98 4.00
C LEU A 198 -16.69 -0.79 4.11
N LEU A 199 -17.50 -1.60 3.45
CA LEU A 199 -18.97 -1.55 3.55
C LEU A 199 -19.52 -2.23 4.81
N GLU A 200 -18.76 -3.19 5.37
CA GLU A 200 -19.12 -3.94 6.57
C GLU A 200 -18.64 -3.26 7.87
N THR A 201 -17.88 -2.15 7.79
CA THR A 201 -17.37 -1.38 8.94
C THR A 201 -18.20 -0.13 9.23
#